data_97cd71772785a5f1f5c695d192a088f2
#
_entry.id   97cd71772785a5f1f5c695d192a088f2
#
_cell.length_a   1.000
_cell.length_b   1.000
_cell.length_c   1.000
_cell.angle_alpha   90.00
_cell.angle_beta   90.00
_cell.angle_gamma   90.00
#
_symmetry.space_group_name_H-M   'P 1'
#
loop_
_entity.id
_entity.type
_entity.pdbx_description
1 polymer ?
#
loop_
_entity_poly.entity_id
_entity_poly.type
_entity_poly.pdbx_seq_one_letter_code
_entity_poly.pdbx_strand_id
1 'polypeptide(L)'
;SGGGSADASVQESVFPGLVVTDKDGQRISYTSTQSGNTLTVCVGRFTASFRISLAALRQLRAEGIETITFQTILCSTTLSVDELLVMGGEDAEAVLTHRLTASSLTVG
;
A
#
# COMPACT_ATOMS: atom_id res chain seq x y z
N SER A 1 -0.13 1.76 -24.61
CA SER A 1 -0.33 1.56 -24.71
C SER A 1 -0.95 1.34 -25.10
N GLY A 2 -1.06 1.48 -25.33
CA GLY A 2 -1.46 1.37 -25.69
C GLY A 2 -2.36 1.25 -25.57
N GLY A 3 -2.75 1.35 -25.49
CA GLY A 3 -3.38 1.36 -25.34
C GLY A 3 -4.08 1.33 -24.74
N GLY A 4 -4.16 1.23 -24.59
CA GLY A 4 -4.65 1.30 -24.06
C GLY A 4 -5.07 1.28 -23.20
N SER A 5 -4.83 1.10 -23.16
CA SER A 5 -5.12 1.08 -22.28
C SER A 5 -5.25 1.55 -21.46
N ALA A 6 -5.43 1.92 -21.64
CA ALA A 6 -5.48 2.50 -20.87
C ALA A 6 -5.85 2.41 -19.75
N ASP A 7 -6.22 2.02 -19.58
CA ASP A 7 -6.41 1.91 -18.54
C ASP A 7 -5.71 1.39 -17.87
N ALA A 8 -5.01 1.16 -18.09
CA ALA A 8 -4.14 0.66 -17.32
C ALA A 8 -3.98 1.16 -16.01
N SER A 9 -4.98 1.27 -15.36
CA SER A 9 -4.93 1.65 -13.99
C SER A 9 -4.56 0.49 -13.08
N VAL A 10 -4.49 -0.74 -13.58
CA VAL A 10 -4.04 -1.88 -12.80
C VAL A 10 -2.66 -2.26 -13.25
N GLN A 11 -1.71 -2.29 -12.33
CA GLN A 11 -0.32 -2.57 -12.65
C GLN A 11 0.27 -3.52 -11.64
N GLU A 12 1.11 -4.40 -12.13
CA GLU A 12 2.00 -5.17 -11.29
C GLU A 12 3.32 -4.44 -11.22
N SER A 13 3.36 -3.40 -10.46
CA SER A 13 4.54 -2.58 -10.42
C SER A 13 5.09 -2.51 -9.02
N VAL A 14 6.35 -2.11 -8.92
CA VAL A 14 7.02 -1.94 -7.65
C VAL A 14 7.13 -0.46 -7.37
N PHE A 15 6.54 -0.03 -6.25
CA PHE A 15 6.75 1.33 -5.78
C PHE A 15 7.99 1.34 -4.90
N PRO A 16 8.91 2.28 -5.12
CA PRO A 16 10.02 2.42 -4.20
C PRO A 16 9.49 2.69 -2.79
N GLY A 17 9.96 1.93 -1.84
CA GLY A 17 9.55 2.09 -0.45
C GLY A 17 8.34 1.30 -0.03
N LEU A 18 7.71 0.54 -0.94
CA LEU A 18 6.61 -0.35 -0.59
C LEU A 18 7.05 -1.80 -0.79
N VAL A 19 6.96 -2.58 0.27
CA VAL A 19 7.30 -4.00 0.23
C VAL A 19 6.12 -4.78 0.80
N VAL A 20 5.69 -5.82 0.11
CA VAL A 20 4.63 -6.70 0.59
C VAL A 20 5.22 -8.08 0.80
N THR A 21 4.92 -8.67 1.96
CA THR A 21 5.42 -10.00 2.31
C THR A 21 4.25 -10.90 2.67
N ASP A 22 4.46 -12.21 2.48
CA ASP A 22 3.45 -13.19 2.86
C ASP A 22 3.59 -13.58 4.33
N LYS A 23 2.84 -14.60 4.76
CA LYS A 23 2.86 -15.03 6.15
C LYS A 23 4.22 -15.54 6.61
N ASP A 24 5.08 -15.93 5.68
CA ASP A 24 6.41 -16.46 5.98
C ASP A 24 7.50 -15.40 5.81
N GLY A 25 7.12 -14.15 5.56
CA GLY A 25 8.07 -13.06 5.41
C GLY A 25 8.70 -12.96 4.04
N GLN A 26 8.22 -13.72 3.07
CA GLN A 26 8.76 -13.68 1.72
C GLN A 26 8.06 -12.60 0.92
N ARG A 27 8.83 -11.89 0.10
CA ARG A 27 8.26 -10.85 -0.76
C ARG A 27 7.33 -11.47 -1.78
N ILE A 28 6.21 -10.82 -1.98
CA ILE A 28 5.23 -11.22 -2.98
C ILE A 28 4.87 -10.03 -3.83
N SER A 29 4.40 -10.30 -5.04
CA SER A 29 3.97 -9.25 -5.93
C SER A 29 2.60 -8.74 -5.51
N TYR A 30 2.30 -7.52 -5.92
CA TYR A 30 1.02 -6.89 -5.66
C TYR A 30 0.59 -6.15 -6.91
N THR A 31 -0.69 -5.81 -6.97
CA THR A 31 -1.20 -4.94 -8.00
C THR A 31 -1.61 -3.61 -7.38
N SER A 32 -1.58 -2.55 -8.16
CA SER A 32 -1.99 -1.26 -7.68
C SER A 32 -2.91 -0.59 -8.70
N THR A 33 -3.86 0.17 -8.17
CA THR A 33 -4.82 0.90 -8.97
C THR A 33 -4.97 2.28 -8.38
N GLN A 34 -4.93 3.29 -9.22
CA GLN A 34 -5.13 4.66 -8.76
C GLN A 34 -6.45 5.18 -9.31
N SER A 35 -7.26 5.73 -8.43
CA SER A 35 -8.51 6.35 -8.81
C SER A 35 -8.64 7.66 -8.04
N GLY A 36 -8.61 8.77 -8.76
CA GLY A 36 -8.61 10.07 -8.14
C GLY A 36 -7.40 10.22 -7.20
N ASN A 37 -7.67 10.50 -5.93
CA ASN A 37 -6.61 10.68 -4.94
C ASN A 37 -6.40 9.44 -4.06
N THR A 38 -6.91 8.28 -4.50
CA THR A 38 -6.79 7.03 -3.74
C THR A 38 -5.94 6.03 -4.51
N LEU A 39 -4.95 5.47 -3.84
CA LEU A 39 -4.16 4.38 -4.36
C LEU A 39 -4.60 3.10 -3.65
N THR A 40 -4.92 2.06 -4.42
CA THR A 40 -5.33 0.77 -3.87
C THR A 40 -4.28 -0.27 -4.21
N VAL A 41 -3.80 -0.96 -3.19
CA VAL A 41 -2.79 -2.02 -3.30
C VAL A 41 -3.45 -3.33 -2.94
N CYS A 42 -3.38 -4.31 -3.83
CA CYS A 42 -4.08 -5.59 -3.66
C CYS A 42 -3.10 -6.75 -3.74
N VAL A 43 -3.31 -7.73 -2.88
CA VAL A 43 -2.61 -9.02 -2.97
C VAL A 43 -3.60 -10.15 -2.82
N GLY A 44 -3.39 -11.23 -3.57
CA GLY A 44 -4.27 -12.39 -3.55
C GLY A 44 -3.89 -13.38 -2.48
N ARG A 45 -3.80 -12.92 -1.25
CA ARG A 45 -3.45 -13.74 -0.09
C ARG A 45 -4.42 -13.46 1.02
N PHE A 46 -4.56 -14.41 1.95
CA PHE A 46 -5.37 -14.21 3.15
C PHE A 46 -4.61 -13.48 4.24
N THR A 47 -3.27 -13.62 4.25
CA THR A 47 -2.40 -12.99 5.23
C THR A 47 -1.25 -12.33 4.49
N ALA A 48 -0.99 -11.07 4.79
CA ALA A 48 0.12 -10.34 4.20
C ALA A 48 0.46 -9.13 5.05
N SER A 49 1.71 -8.68 4.94
CA SER A 49 2.17 -7.44 5.56
C SER A 49 2.56 -6.45 4.48
N PHE A 50 2.10 -5.22 4.64
CA PHE A 50 2.43 -4.11 3.76
C PHE A 50 3.32 -3.16 4.53
N ARG A 51 4.54 -2.95 4.01
CA ARG A 51 5.51 -2.06 4.65
C ARG A 51 5.81 -0.92 3.70
N ILE A 52 5.54 0.29 4.13
CA ILE A 52 5.76 1.47 3.30
C ILE A 52 6.50 2.53 4.11
N SER A 53 7.57 3.09 3.54
CA SER A 53 8.31 4.14 4.21
C SER A 53 7.52 5.44 4.19
N LEU A 54 7.72 6.26 5.23
CA LEU A 54 7.08 7.57 5.25
C LEU A 54 7.61 8.46 4.13
N ALA A 55 8.86 8.24 3.70
CA ALA A 55 9.40 8.95 2.55
C ALA A 55 8.59 8.64 1.29
N ALA A 56 8.24 7.37 1.09
CA ALA A 56 7.40 6.99 -0.05
C ALA A 56 6.01 7.60 0.07
N LEU A 57 5.47 7.65 1.28
CA LEU A 57 4.17 8.29 1.49
C LEU A 57 4.22 9.78 1.18
N ARG A 58 5.30 10.46 1.55
CA ARG A 58 5.45 11.87 1.20
C ARG A 58 5.48 12.08 -0.31
N GLN A 59 6.16 11.16 -1.01
CA GLN A 59 6.21 11.24 -2.47
C GLN A 59 4.82 11.04 -3.08
N LEU A 60 4.09 10.05 -2.58
CA LEU A 60 2.72 9.82 -3.06
C LEU A 60 1.83 11.02 -2.77
N ARG A 61 1.99 11.61 -1.60
CA ARG A 61 1.20 12.80 -1.25
C ARG A 61 1.50 13.95 -2.21
N ALA A 62 2.77 14.14 -2.56
CA ALA A 62 3.17 15.17 -3.53
C ALA A 62 2.55 14.92 -4.90
N GLU A 63 2.24 13.67 -5.22
CA GLU A 63 1.61 13.30 -6.49
C GLU A 63 0.09 13.35 -6.42
N GLY A 64 -0.48 13.78 -5.30
CA GLY A 64 -1.91 13.94 -5.17
C GLY A 64 -2.64 12.78 -4.50
N ILE A 65 -1.93 11.78 -4.00
CA ILE A 65 -2.54 10.66 -3.30
C ILE A 65 -2.79 11.04 -1.85
N GLU A 66 -4.05 11.01 -1.44
CA GLU A 66 -4.45 11.36 -0.09
C GLU A 66 -4.80 10.15 0.77
N THR A 67 -5.23 9.06 0.14
CA THR A 67 -5.58 7.84 0.86
C THR A 67 -4.97 6.64 0.16
N ILE A 68 -4.65 5.62 0.96
CA ILE A 68 -4.19 4.34 0.43
C ILE A 68 -5.07 3.25 1.01
N THR A 69 -5.55 2.37 0.15
CA THR A 69 -6.32 1.19 0.55
C THR A 69 -5.46 -0.04 0.31
N PHE A 70 -5.29 -0.84 1.34
CA PHE A 70 -4.58 -2.11 1.25
C PHE A 70 -5.57 -3.24 1.35
N GLN A 71 -5.53 -4.18 0.40
CA GLN A 71 -6.51 -5.26 0.32
C GLN A 71 -5.83 -6.61 0.26
N THR A 72 -6.27 -7.51 1.10
CA THR A 72 -6.08 -8.94 0.96
C THR A 72 -7.44 -9.56 0.67
N ILE A 73 -7.50 -10.89 0.57
CA ILE A 73 -8.74 -11.54 0.11
C ILE A 73 -9.91 -11.23 1.05
N LEU A 74 -9.69 -11.21 2.36
CA LEU A 74 -10.77 -11.05 3.34
C LEU A 74 -10.72 -9.72 4.10
N CYS A 75 -9.79 -8.83 3.77
CA CYS A 75 -9.61 -7.64 4.59
C CYS A 75 -9.22 -6.45 3.72
N SER A 76 -9.79 -5.29 4.02
CA SER A 76 -9.48 -4.06 3.34
C SER A 76 -9.31 -2.96 4.37
N THR A 77 -8.21 -2.22 4.31
CA THR A 77 -7.91 -1.13 5.24
C THR A 77 -7.58 0.11 4.44
N THR A 78 -8.26 1.21 4.74
CA THR A 78 -8.00 2.49 4.10
C THR A 78 -7.36 3.42 5.12
N LEU A 79 -6.23 4.02 4.73
CA LEU A 79 -5.44 4.87 5.62
C LEU A 79 -5.25 6.23 4.98
N SER A 80 -5.26 7.26 5.82
CA SER A 80 -4.96 8.62 5.39
C SER A 80 -3.45 8.80 5.33
N VAL A 81 -2.95 9.26 4.19
CA VAL A 81 -1.53 9.53 4.03
C VAL A 81 -1.07 10.60 5.03
N ASP A 82 -1.86 11.69 5.16
CA ASP A 82 -1.50 12.77 6.07
C ASP A 82 -1.44 12.29 7.52
N GLU A 83 -2.38 11.42 7.91
CA GLU A 83 -2.35 10.89 9.27
C GLU A 83 -1.15 10.03 9.52
N LEU A 84 -0.77 9.21 8.56
CA LEU A 84 0.43 8.38 8.71
C LEU A 84 1.69 9.24 8.83
N LEU A 85 1.75 10.33 8.06
CA LEU A 85 2.93 11.17 8.03
C LEU A 85 3.20 11.87 9.36
N VAL A 86 2.18 12.08 10.19
CA VAL A 86 2.38 12.70 11.50
C VAL A 86 2.62 11.68 12.60
N MET A 87 2.59 10.39 12.30
CA MET A 87 2.74 9.34 13.30
C MET A 87 4.18 8.90 13.49
N GLY A 88 5.09 9.29 12.62
CA GLY A 88 6.47 8.86 12.72
C GLY A 88 7.45 9.89 12.22
N GLY A 89 8.72 9.63 12.45
CA GLY A 89 9.79 10.51 12.02
C GLY A 89 10.17 10.30 10.58
N GLU A 90 11.27 10.92 10.20
CA GLU A 90 11.68 11.01 8.81
C GLU A 90 12.04 9.63 8.22
N ASP A 91 12.61 8.76 9.04
CA ASP A 91 13.04 7.44 8.59
C ASP A 91 12.09 6.34 8.99
N ALA A 92 10.90 6.70 9.46
CA ALA A 92 9.93 5.72 9.93
C ALA A 92 9.27 4.97 8.79
N GLU A 93 8.71 3.83 9.13
CA GLU A 93 7.92 3.02 8.21
C GLU A 93 6.56 2.72 8.83
N ALA A 94 5.55 2.62 7.99
CA ALA A 94 4.25 2.11 8.39
C ALA A 94 4.18 0.64 7.99
N VAL A 95 3.75 -0.21 8.92
CA VAL A 95 3.59 -1.64 8.67
C VAL A 95 2.16 -2.00 9.00
N LEU A 96 1.43 -2.41 7.97
CA LEU A 96 0.06 -2.88 8.12
C LEU A 96 0.05 -4.37 7.86
N THR A 97 -0.46 -5.13 8.81
CA THR A 97 -0.56 -6.58 8.66
C THR A 97 -2.03 -6.97 8.62
N HIS A 98 -2.40 -7.72 7.59
CA HIS A 98 -3.70 -8.36 7.47
C HIS A 98 -3.53 -9.84 7.76
N ARG A 99 -4.33 -10.35 8.68
CA ARG A 99 -4.36 -11.78 8.96
C ARG A 99 -5.82 -12.19 8.95
N LEU A 100 -6.22 -12.84 7.86
CA LEU A 100 -7.61 -13.16 7.59
C LEU A 100 -8.45 -11.87 7.63
N THR A 101 -9.34 -11.72 8.59
CA THR A 101 -10.20 -10.53 8.68
C THR A 101 -9.65 -9.48 9.62
N ALA A 102 -8.52 -9.72 10.27
CA ALA A 102 -7.96 -8.80 11.27
C ALA A 102 -6.87 -7.94 10.63
N SER A 103 -6.71 -6.73 11.15
CA SER A 103 -5.64 -5.84 10.71
C SER A 103 -4.98 -5.20 11.90
N SER A 104 -3.68 -4.89 11.75
CA SER A 104 -2.93 -4.16 12.75
C SER A 104 -1.95 -3.24 12.05
N LEU A 105 -1.73 -2.09 12.64
CA LEU A 105 -0.87 -1.05 12.07
C LEU A 105 0.14 -0.59 13.11
N THR A 106 1.41 -0.49 12.68
CA THR A 106 2.44 0.14 13.50
C THR A 106 3.17 1.15 12.63
N VAL A 107 3.63 2.22 13.25
CA VAL A 107 4.45 3.24 12.58
C VAL A 107 5.65 3.51 13.48
N GLY A 108 6.84 3.38 12.91
CA GLY A 108 8.02 3.62 13.72
C GLY A 108 9.35 3.35 13.02
#